data_7ff6d62c21543460886dcbb510af1ff4
#
_entry.id   7ff6d62c21543460886dcbb510af1ff4
#
_cell.length_a   1.000
_cell.length_b   1.000
_cell.length_c   1.000
_cell.angle_alpha   90.00
_cell.angle_beta   90.00
_cell.angle_gamma   90.00
#
_symmetry.space_group_name_H-M   'P 1'
#
loop_
_entity.id
_entity.type
_entity.pdbx_description
1 polymer ?
#
loop_
_entity_poly.entity_id
_entity_poly.type
_entity_poly.pdbx_seq_one_letter_code
_entity_poly.pdbx_strand_id
1 'polypeptide(L)'
;RPAGPQLMTALRALLLGLALAAGPSGAQTPETAEGAPERVAPDGAPSRVVSMNLCTDQFALMLAAPGQLVSVSHISANPVSSPMAEEAARYPLNHGSAEEIFLLRPDLVLADPWSDPAAVSMLRRLGVEVVQVEGVRQLSDIPDRLRRFGALMGREAEAETLIRRFETDLAALAAPDSDGPRAIIYFPNGYSLGEGSMAHELLNRAGFRNIATEIAPSATGQIAMELLVMAAPDLIIRDRPYPGASQAEAMLDHPALQALIAAGAGHESGPDWACGTPRVVAALRALVEMRERLEAAE
;
A
#
# COMPACT_ATOMS: atom_id res chain seq x y z
N ARG A 1 -23.56 7.52 -65.93
CA ARG A 1 -22.98 7.09 -67.17
C ARG A 1 -21.60 6.59 -67.00
N PRO A 2 -21.28 5.46 -67.64
CA PRO A 2 -20.11 4.63 -67.29
C PRO A 2 -19.03 4.81 -68.37
N ALA A 3 -17.96 4.13 -68.15
CA ALA A 3 -17.00 3.54 -69.06
C ALA A 3 -15.56 3.75 -68.48
N GLY A 4 -14.71 2.87 -68.51
CA GLY A 4 -14.52 1.58 -69.13
C GLY A 4 -13.04 1.23 -69.04
N PRO A 5 -12.64 0.03 -69.36
CA PRO A 5 -11.42 -0.61 -68.83
C PRO A 5 -10.24 -0.54 -69.82
N GLN A 6 -9.18 -1.31 -69.46
CA GLN A 6 -7.96 -1.65 -70.21
C GLN A 6 -6.73 -0.85 -69.81
N LEU A 7 -5.62 -1.46 -69.43
CA LEU A 7 -4.77 -2.27 -70.29
C LEU A 7 -3.87 -3.22 -69.43
N MET A 8 -3.98 -4.50 -69.72
CA MET A 8 -2.90 -5.48 -69.49
C MET A 8 -1.84 -5.24 -70.53
N THR A 9 -0.57 -5.31 -70.18
CA THR A 9 0.46 -6.01 -70.96
C THR A 9 1.81 -5.96 -70.27
N ALA A 10 2.25 -7.06 -69.78
CA ALA A 10 3.52 -7.75 -70.06
C ALA A 10 4.81 -6.90 -70.15
N LEU A 11 5.75 -7.17 -69.22
CA LEU A 11 7.12 -7.38 -69.69
C LEU A 11 7.82 -8.47 -68.81
N ARG A 12 8.30 -9.45 -69.54
CA ARG A 12 9.08 -10.60 -69.04
C ARG A 12 10.54 -10.23 -68.76
N ALA A 13 11.09 -10.90 -67.78
CA ALA A 13 12.46 -11.38 -67.66
C ALA A 13 13.62 -10.39 -67.62
N LEU A 14 14.23 -10.31 -66.45
CA LEU A 14 15.70 -10.31 -66.37
C LEU A 14 16.15 -11.10 -65.13
N LEU A 15 16.53 -12.36 -65.35
CA LEU A 15 17.29 -13.18 -64.41
C LEU A 15 18.73 -12.67 -64.41
N LEU A 16 19.17 -12.05 -63.36
CA LEU A 16 20.60 -11.91 -63.07
C LEU A 16 20.89 -12.45 -61.67
N GLY A 17 21.70 -13.50 -61.62
CA GLY A 17 22.08 -14.17 -60.42
C GLY A 17 22.89 -13.27 -59.48
N LEU A 18 22.53 -13.29 -58.24
CA LEU A 18 23.36 -12.78 -57.16
C LEU A 18 23.69 -13.95 -56.23
N ALA A 19 24.96 -14.40 -56.29
CA ALA A 19 25.50 -15.42 -55.42
C ALA A 19 25.45 -14.92 -53.96
N LEU A 20 24.62 -15.54 -53.11
CA LEU A 20 24.65 -15.34 -51.68
C LEU A 20 25.88 -16.09 -51.11
N ALA A 21 26.88 -15.32 -50.68
CA ALA A 21 27.90 -15.79 -49.78
C ALA A 21 27.26 -16.04 -48.40
N ALA A 22 27.05 -17.29 -48.04
CA ALA A 22 26.67 -17.71 -46.71
C ALA A 22 27.89 -17.52 -45.76
N GLY A 23 27.91 -16.38 -45.04
CA GLY A 23 28.80 -16.22 -43.88
C GLY A 23 28.29 -17.07 -42.70
N PRO A 24 29.17 -17.60 -41.83
CA PRO A 24 28.74 -18.35 -40.67
C PRO A 24 27.98 -17.43 -39.73
N SER A 25 26.69 -17.70 -39.52
CA SER A 25 25.89 -17.11 -38.43
C SER A 25 26.45 -17.62 -37.11
N GLY A 26 27.26 -16.77 -36.47
CA GLY A 26 27.63 -16.98 -35.10
C GLY A 26 26.37 -16.91 -34.25
N ALA A 27 25.96 -18.06 -33.72
CA ALA A 27 24.96 -18.10 -32.67
C ALA A 27 25.50 -17.30 -31.47
N GLN A 28 25.01 -16.11 -31.28
CA GLN A 28 25.21 -15.38 -30.04
C GLN A 28 24.45 -16.15 -28.95
N THR A 29 25.16 -16.88 -28.11
CA THR A 29 24.66 -17.33 -26.84
C THR A 29 24.14 -16.11 -26.08
N PRO A 30 22.91 -16.15 -25.52
CA PRO A 30 22.45 -15.04 -24.71
C PRO A 30 23.41 -14.89 -23.52
N GLU A 31 24.02 -13.73 -23.46
CA GLU A 31 24.85 -13.28 -22.33
C GLU A 31 23.98 -13.40 -21.08
N THR A 32 24.31 -14.37 -20.24
CA THR A 32 23.68 -14.50 -18.91
C THR A 32 23.99 -13.22 -18.17
N ALA A 33 22.96 -12.47 -17.80
CA ALA A 33 23.07 -11.28 -16.96
C ALA A 33 23.79 -11.66 -15.66
N GLU A 34 25.09 -11.43 -15.62
CA GLU A 34 25.93 -11.54 -14.45
C GLU A 34 25.49 -10.43 -13.48
N GLY A 35 24.91 -10.82 -12.34
CA GLY A 35 24.60 -9.88 -11.27
C GLY A 35 23.22 -9.97 -10.63
N ALA A 36 22.38 -10.93 -10.99
CA ALA A 36 21.18 -11.20 -10.18
C ALA A 36 21.62 -11.76 -8.82
N PRO A 37 21.18 -11.19 -7.69
CA PRO A 37 21.51 -11.74 -6.38
C PRO A 37 21.09 -13.21 -6.32
N GLU A 38 21.98 -14.04 -5.79
CA GLU A 38 21.73 -15.47 -5.59
C GLU A 38 20.47 -15.64 -4.75
N ARG A 39 19.48 -16.38 -5.29
CA ARG A 39 18.18 -16.56 -4.65
C ARG A 39 18.34 -17.50 -3.48
N VAL A 40 18.23 -16.98 -2.28
CA VAL A 40 18.25 -17.74 -1.04
C VAL A 40 16.82 -17.83 -0.48
N ALA A 41 15.93 -18.53 -1.21
CA ALA A 41 14.67 -18.95 -0.60
C ALA A 41 14.92 -20.23 0.20
N PRO A 42 14.33 -20.39 1.40
CA PRO A 42 14.36 -21.66 2.12
C PRO A 42 13.76 -22.79 1.28
N ASP A 43 14.21 -24.02 1.50
CA ASP A 43 13.72 -25.19 0.75
C ASP A 43 12.19 -25.28 0.83
N GLY A 44 11.53 -25.27 -0.34
CA GLY A 44 10.07 -25.34 -0.47
C GLY A 44 9.32 -24.01 -0.31
N ALA A 45 9.99 -22.90 -0.03
CA ALA A 45 9.37 -21.57 0.00
C ALA A 45 9.24 -20.98 -1.42
N PRO A 46 8.24 -20.09 -1.66
CA PRO A 46 8.11 -19.41 -2.93
C PRO A 46 9.37 -18.57 -3.22
N SER A 47 9.87 -18.66 -4.44
CA SER A 47 11.11 -17.98 -4.86
C SER A 47 10.84 -16.72 -5.69
N ARG A 48 9.60 -16.54 -6.15
CA ARG A 48 9.18 -15.44 -7.01
C ARG A 48 7.84 -14.88 -6.53
N VAL A 49 7.88 -14.09 -5.49
CA VAL A 49 6.69 -13.47 -4.89
C VAL A 49 6.39 -12.15 -5.61
N VAL A 50 5.14 -11.96 -6.02
CA VAL A 50 4.59 -10.69 -6.48
C VAL A 50 3.54 -10.25 -5.48
N SER A 51 3.57 -8.99 -5.07
CA SER A 51 2.51 -8.39 -4.29
C SER A 51 1.78 -7.33 -5.12
N MET A 52 0.45 -7.29 -5.05
CA MET A 52 -0.37 -6.45 -5.93
C MET A 52 -1.22 -5.41 -5.17
N ASN A 53 -0.95 -5.22 -3.88
CA ASN A 53 -1.69 -4.27 -3.03
C ASN A 53 -0.75 -3.63 -2.00
N LEU A 54 -0.95 -2.33 -1.73
CA LEU A 54 -0.14 -1.53 -0.79
C LEU A 54 0.13 -2.23 0.54
N CYS A 55 -0.88 -2.85 1.14
CA CYS A 55 -0.73 -3.43 2.47
C CYS A 55 -0.01 -4.79 2.43
N THR A 56 -0.26 -5.61 1.42
CA THR A 56 0.50 -6.85 1.21
C THR A 56 1.95 -6.54 0.82
N ASP A 57 2.19 -5.44 0.08
CA ASP A 57 3.54 -4.98 -0.28
C ASP A 57 4.37 -4.66 0.97
N GLN A 58 3.80 -3.93 1.94
CA GLN A 58 4.52 -3.57 3.16
C GLN A 58 4.95 -4.80 3.96
N PHE A 59 4.07 -5.80 4.12
CA PHE A 59 4.44 -7.06 4.78
C PHE A 59 5.50 -7.83 3.98
N ALA A 60 5.36 -7.88 2.65
CA ALA A 60 6.33 -8.55 1.78
C ALA A 60 7.70 -7.86 1.83
N LEU A 61 7.75 -6.53 1.78
CA LEU A 61 8.99 -5.75 1.89
C LEU A 61 9.71 -5.97 3.23
N MET A 62 8.97 -6.16 4.33
CA MET A 62 9.55 -6.41 5.65
C MET A 62 10.13 -7.82 5.80
N LEU A 63 9.58 -8.81 5.07
CA LEU A 63 9.85 -10.23 5.32
C LEU A 63 10.66 -10.91 4.22
N ALA A 64 10.61 -10.41 2.98
CA ALA A 64 11.22 -11.09 1.83
C ALA A 64 12.71 -11.35 2.01
N ALA A 65 13.13 -12.54 1.62
CA ALA A 65 14.55 -12.85 1.43
C ALA A 65 15.11 -12.08 0.20
N PRO A 66 16.40 -11.85 0.12
CA PRO A 66 17.03 -11.24 -1.04
C PRO A 66 16.64 -11.97 -2.34
N GLY A 67 16.09 -11.24 -3.31
CA GLY A 67 15.65 -11.77 -4.60
C GLY A 67 14.32 -12.55 -4.61
N GLN A 68 13.68 -12.77 -3.46
CA GLN A 68 12.39 -13.47 -3.35
C GLN A 68 11.22 -12.61 -3.86
N LEU A 69 11.15 -11.32 -3.44
CA LEU A 69 10.14 -10.37 -3.91
C LEU A 69 10.57 -9.83 -5.27
N VAL A 70 9.73 -10.00 -6.30
CA VAL A 70 10.06 -9.62 -7.67
C VAL A 70 9.29 -8.38 -8.17
N SER A 71 8.18 -8.04 -7.53
CA SER A 71 7.39 -6.83 -7.84
C SER A 71 6.46 -6.46 -6.70
N VAL A 72 6.22 -5.17 -6.56
CA VAL A 72 5.23 -4.58 -5.64
C VAL A 72 4.29 -3.65 -6.42
N SER A 73 3.16 -3.26 -5.83
CA SER A 73 2.24 -2.33 -6.48
C SER A 73 2.86 -0.93 -6.63
N HIS A 74 2.48 -0.22 -7.67
CA HIS A 74 2.97 1.15 -7.95
C HIS A 74 2.63 2.13 -6.83
N ILE A 75 1.54 1.89 -6.09
CA ILE A 75 1.12 2.74 -4.96
C ILE A 75 2.15 2.71 -3.84
N SER A 76 2.84 1.58 -3.66
CA SER A 76 3.85 1.43 -2.60
C SER A 76 5.10 2.31 -2.81
N ALA A 77 5.36 2.76 -4.02
CA ALA A 77 6.46 3.71 -4.31
C ALA A 77 6.04 5.19 -4.14
N ASN A 78 4.77 5.46 -3.78
CA ASN A 78 4.30 6.82 -3.53
C ASN A 78 4.52 7.18 -2.05
N PRO A 79 5.32 8.21 -1.71
CA PRO A 79 5.60 8.58 -0.32
C PRO A 79 4.40 9.20 0.42
N VAL A 80 3.34 9.58 -0.28
CA VAL A 80 2.08 10.00 0.34
C VAL A 80 1.31 8.79 0.87
N SER A 81 1.40 7.64 0.18
CA SER A 81 0.63 6.43 0.49
C SER A 81 1.39 5.43 1.34
N SER A 82 2.72 5.38 1.20
CA SER A 82 3.54 4.31 1.78
C SER A 82 4.69 4.84 2.62
N PRO A 83 4.84 4.35 3.85
CA PRO A 83 6.02 4.64 4.68
C PRO A 83 7.28 3.90 4.19
N MET A 84 7.16 3.04 3.18
CA MET A 84 8.24 2.23 2.59
C MET A 84 8.44 2.55 1.12
N ALA A 85 8.15 3.80 0.71
CA ALA A 85 8.21 4.21 -0.70
C ALA A 85 9.63 4.09 -1.30
N GLU A 86 10.66 4.40 -0.54
CA GLU A 86 12.05 4.28 -0.99
C GLU A 86 12.47 2.81 -1.19
N GLU A 87 12.05 1.91 -0.30
CA GLU A 87 12.28 0.47 -0.43
C GLU A 87 11.51 -0.09 -1.63
N ALA A 88 10.24 0.28 -1.76
CA ALA A 88 9.38 -0.16 -2.85
C ALA A 88 9.90 0.27 -4.23
N ALA A 89 10.45 1.48 -4.33
CA ALA A 89 11.01 2.02 -5.56
C ALA A 89 12.22 1.21 -6.12
N ARG A 90 12.79 0.30 -5.34
CA ARG A 90 13.88 -0.60 -5.77
C ARG A 90 13.39 -1.82 -6.53
N TYR A 91 12.07 -2.04 -6.56
CA TYR A 91 11.44 -3.18 -7.21
C TYR A 91 10.71 -2.76 -8.49
N PRO A 92 10.56 -3.65 -9.47
CA PRO A 92 9.60 -3.47 -10.55
C PRO A 92 8.20 -3.20 -9.98
N LEU A 93 7.54 -2.18 -10.50
CA LEU A 93 6.21 -1.78 -10.04
C LEU A 93 5.14 -2.39 -10.95
N ASN A 94 4.07 -2.93 -10.37
CA ASN A 94 2.91 -3.43 -11.09
C ASN A 94 1.66 -2.57 -10.80
N HIS A 95 0.69 -2.62 -11.70
CA HIS A 95 -0.59 -1.93 -11.58
C HIS A 95 -1.75 -2.87 -11.23
N GLY A 96 -1.41 -4.11 -10.84
CA GLY A 96 -2.39 -5.10 -10.42
C GLY A 96 -3.10 -5.82 -11.58
N SER A 97 -2.69 -5.64 -12.85
CA SER A 97 -3.29 -6.37 -13.97
C SER A 97 -2.78 -7.81 -14.04
N ALA A 98 -3.65 -8.73 -14.45
CA ALA A 98 -3.31 -10.15 -14.54
C ALA A 98 -2.18 -10.40 -15.55
N GLU A 99 -2.19 -9.70 -16.68
CA GLU A 99 -1.20 -9.83 -17.75
C GLU A 99 0.19 -9.42 -17.28
N GLU A 100 0.28 -8.25 -16.63
CA GLU A 100 1.52 -7.70 -16.11
C GLU A 100 2.14 -8.65 -15.07
N ILE A 101 1.31 -9.12 -14.12
CA ILE A 101 1.75 -10.04 -13.06
C ILE A 101 2.14 -11.40 -13.64
N PHE A 102 1.35 -11.96 -14.56
CA PHE A 102 1.64 -13.26 -15.18
C PHE A 102 2.98 -13.27 -15.93
N LEU A 103 3.34 -12.18 -16.60
CA LEU A 103 4.62 -12.03 -17.30
C LEU A 103 5.83 -12.05 -16.36
N LEU A 104 5.65 -11.71 -15.09
CA LEU A 104 6.68 -11.80 -14.06
C LEU A 104 6.93 -13.25 -13.60
N ARG A 105 6.12 -14.22 -14.06
CA ARG A 105 6.22 -15.66 -13.71
C ARG A 105 6.33 -15.90 -12.20
N PRO A 106 5.38 -15.38 -11.39
CA PRO A 106 5.39 -15.63 -9.96
C PRO A 106 5.04 -17.07 -9.64
N ASP A 107 5.60 -17.59 -8.56
CA ASP A 107 5.15 -18.82 -7.90
C ASP A 107 4.17 -18.53 -6.76
N LEU A 108 4.11 -17.28 -6.27
CA LEU A 108 3.11 -16.77 -5.32
C LEU A 108 2.74 -15.33 -5.64
N VAL A 109 1.43 -15.04 -5.64
CA VAL A 109 0.88 -13.67 -5.66
C VAL A 109 0.19 -13.37 -4.35
N LEU A 110 0.60 -12.28 -3.70
CA LEU A 110 -0.03 -11.75 -2.49
C LEU A 110 -1.04 -10.67 -2.89
N ALA A 111 -2.27 -10.86 -2.49
CA ALA A 111 -3.39 -9.96 -2.74
C ALA A 111 -4.17 -9.71 -1.45
N ASP A 112 -5.11 -8.79 -1.48
CA ASP A 112 -6.09 -8.59 -0.42
C ASP A 112 -7.53 -8.75 -0.97
N PRO A 113 -8.56 -8.72 -0.13
CA PRO A 113 -9.95 -8.81 -0.58
C PRO A 113 -10.40 -7.65 -1.49
N TRP A 114 -9.67 -6.53 -1.51
CA TRP A 114 -9.97 -5.33 -2.31
C TRP A 114 -9.22 -5.32 -3.64
N SER A 115 -8.29 -6.25 -3.85
CA SER A 115 -7.61 -6.44 -5.14
C SER A 115 -8.62 -6.79 -6.23
N ASP A 116 -8.37 -6.34 -7.47
CA ASP A 116 -9.32 -6.55 -8.59
C ASP A 116 -9.71 -8.03 -8.71
N PRO A 117 -10.99 -8.38 -8.48
CA PRO A 117 -11.46 -9.77 -8.55
C PRO A 117 -11.27 -10.40 -9.92
N ALA A 118 -11.30 -9.61 -11.01
CA ALA A 118 -11.09 -10.11 -12.37
C ALA A 118 -9.63 -10.52 -12.57
N ALA A 119 -8.68 -9.70 -12.10
CA ALA A 119 -7.26 -10.03 -12.16
C ALA A 119 -6.93 -11.27 -11.30
N VAL A 120 -7.42 -11.33 -10.06
CA VAL A 120 -7.25 -12.49 -9.18
C VAL A 120 -7.81 -13.77 -9.80
N SER A 121 -9.03 -13.72 -10.36
CA SER A 121 -9.66 -14.85 -11.02
C SER A 121 -8.89 -15.31 -12.25
N MET A 122 -8.38 -14.36 -13.05
CA MET A 122 -7.59 -14.66 -14.25
C MET A 122 -6.28 -15.34 -13.88
N LEU A 123 -5.52 -14.81 -12.93
CA LEU A 123 -4.26 -15.39 -12.47
C LEU A 123 -4.45 -16.84 -11.98
N ARG A 124 -5.49 -17.09 -11.18
CA ARG A 124 -5.82 -18.45 -10.72
C ARG A 124 -6.14 -19.40 -11.88
N ARG A 125 -6.89 -18.94 -12.90
CA ARG A 125 -7.16 -19.75 -14.10
C ARG A 125 -5.89 -20.05 -14.93
N LEU A 126 -4.92 -19.16 -14.88
CA LEU A 126 -3.60 -19.35 -15.51
C LEU A 126 -2.66 -20.25 -14.66
N GLY A 127 -3.14 -20.79 -13.55
CA GLY A 127 -2.37 -21.70 -12.69
C GLY A 127 -1.43 -20.99 -11.72
N VAL A 128 -1.56 -19.68 -11.53
CA VAL A 128 -0.77 -18.93 -10.57
C VAL A 128 -1.42 -19.06 -9.18
N GLU A 129 -0.62 -19.37 -8.16
CA GLU A 129 -1.08 -19.36 -6.78
C GLU A 129 -1.32 -17.91 -6.33
N VAL A 130 -2.57 -17.57 -6.00
CA VAL A 130 -2.95 -16.24 -5.49
C VAL A 130 -3.57 -16.40 -4.10
N VAL A 131 -2.90 -15.86 -3.09
CA VAL A 131 -3.37 -15.85 -1.71
C VAL A 131 -3.87 -14.46 -1.36
N GLN A 132 -5.14 -14.38 -0.99
CA GLN A 132 -5.74 -13.16 -0.46
C GLN A 132 -5.61 -13.17 1.07
N VAL A 133 -5.03 -12.09 1.61
CA VAL A 133 -4.79 -11.93 3.04
C VAL A 133 -5.61 -10.75 3.54
N GLU A 134 -6.44 -11.01 4.56
CA GLU A 134 -7.26 -9.98 5.21
C GLU A 134 -6.41 -8.84 5.77
N GLY A 135 -6.96 -7.62 5.76
CA GLY A 135 -6.35 -6.46 6.38
C GLY A 135 -6.27 -6.56 7.91
N VAL A 136 -5.50 -5.68 8.51
CA VAL A 136 -5.39 -5.50 9.96
C VAL A 136 -6.44 -4.49 10.41
N ARG A 137 -7.20 -4.81 11.47
CA ARG A 137 -8.25 -3.93 12.01
C ARG A 137 -7.85 -3.27 13.33
N GLN A 138 -7.06 -3.97 14.13
CA GLN A 138 -6.61 -3.53 15.46
C GLN A 138 -5.16 -3.96 15.69
N LEU A 139 -4.50 -3.34 16.66
CA LEU A 139 -3.07 -3.58 16.92
C LEU A 139 -2.78 -5.07 17.27
N SER A 140 -3.72 -5.73 17.92
CA SER A 140 -3.61 -7.16 18.28
C SER A 140 -3.59 -8.10 17.07
N ASP A 141 -4.05 -7.67 15.89
CA ASP A 141 -4.04 -8.50 14.67
C ASP A 141 -2.66 -8.53 14.01
N ILE A 142 -1.79 -7.56 14.31
CA ILE A 142 -0.49 -7.40 13.65
C ILE A 142 0.43 -8.62 13.81
N PRO A 143 0.60 -9.21 15.01
CA PRO A 143 1.39 -10.42 15.18
C PRO A 143 0.91 -11.58 14.33
N ASP A 144 -0.40 -11.84 14.30
CA ASP A 144 -0.96 -12.94 13.51
C ASP A 144 -0.82 -12.69 12.02
N ARG A 145 -0.91 -11.45 11.59
CA ARG A 145 -0.68 -11.07 10.20
C ARG A 145 0.77 -11.31 9.80
N LEU A 146 1.73 -10.90 10.63
CA LEU A 146 3.17 -11.18 10.41
C LEU A 146 3.44 -12.67 10.34
N ARG A 147 2.87 -13.49 11.25
CA ARG A 147 2.99 -14.95 11.19
C ARG A 147 2.43 -15.51 9.88
N ARG A 148 1.27 -15.01 9.44
CA ARG A 148 0.66 -15.45 8.19
C ARG A 148 1.53 -15.17 6.99
N PHE A 149 2.10 -13.96 6.87
CA PHE A 149 3.03 -13.62 5.79
C PHE A 149 4.35 -14.39 5.92
N GLY A 150 4.86 -14.55 7.14
CA GLY A 150 6.03 -15.38 7.41
C GLY A 150 5.86 -16.79 6.87
N ALA A 151 4.75 -17.45 7.20
CA ALA A 151 4.44 -18.80 6.73
C ALA A 151 4.26 -18.87 5.20
N LEU A 152 3.60 -17.89 4.58
CA LEU A 152 3.43 -17.83 3.13
C LEU A 152 4.75 -17.68 2.37
N MET A 153 5.72 -17.02 2.98
CA MET A 153 6.99 -16.69 2.33
C MET A 153 8.16 -17.57 2.83
N GLY A 154 7.93 -18.49 3.77
CA GLY A 154 8.98 -19.28 4.42
C GLY A 154 9.92 -18.41 5.27
N ARG A 155 9.36 -17.39 5.95
CA ARG A 155 10.10 -16.37 6.72
C ARG A 155 9.61 -16.29 8.18
N GLU A 156 9.28 -17.41 8.79
CA GLU A 156 8.68 -17.49 10.12
C GLU A 156 9.60 -16.91 11.19
N ALA A 157 10.90 -17.17 11.11
CA ALA A 157 11.88 -16.67 12.08
C ALA A 157 11.99 -15.14 12.07
N GLU A 158 11.98 -14.55 10.89
CA GLU A 158 11.98 -13.11 10.69
C GLU A 158 10.66 -12.49 11.17
N ALA A 159 9.53 -13.13 10.87
CA ALA A 159 8.23 -12.69 11.35
C ALA A 159 8.19 -12.64 12.88
N GLU A 160 8.65 -13.69 13.58
CA GLU A 160 8.73 -13.69 15.04
C GLU A 160 9.70 -12.63 15.59
N THR A 161 10.75 -12.32 14.85
CA THR A 161 11.68 -11.23 15.24
C THR A 161 11.01 -9.86 15.13
N LEU A 162 10.25 -9.61 14.05
CA LEU A 162 9.48 -8.39 13.89
C LEU A 162 8.37 -8.26 14.93
N ILE A 163 7.71 -9.37 15.29
CA ILE A 163 6.67 -9.42 16.33
C ILE A 163 7.25 -8.99 17.66
N ARG A 164 8.34 -9.61 18.09
CA ARG A 164 8.98 -9.26 19.39
C ARG A 164 9.37 -7.79 19.44
N ARG A 165 9.91 -7.24 18.34
CA ARG A 165 10.25 -5.83 18.27
C ARG A 165 9.01 -4.96 18.37
N PHE A 166 7.98 -5.26 17.57
CA PHE A 166 6.71 -4.55 17.61
C PHE A 166 6.09 -4.52 19.00
N GLU A 167 6.01 -5.67 19.68
CA GLU A 167 5.47 -5.78 21.04
C GLU A 167 6.27 -4.98 22.06
N THR A 168 7.60 -5.00 21.95
CA THR A 168 8.49 -4.21 22.80
C THR A 168 8.29 -2.71 22.58
N ASP A 169 8.30 -2.26 21.33
CA ASP A 169 8.12 -0.86 20.96
C ASP A 169 6.73 -0.34 21.36
N LEU A 170 5.71 -1.19 21.18
CA LEU A 170 4.34 -0.88 21.57
C LEU A 170 4.15 -0.77 23.09
N ALA A 171 4.81 -1.65 23.85
CA ALA A 171 4.78 -1.64 25.31
C ALA A 171 5.47 -0.40 25.90
N ALA A 172 6.51 0.09 25.23
CA ALA A 172 7.21 1.31 25.63
C ALA A 172 6.38 2.59 25.48
N LEU A 173 5.29 2.54 24.68
CA LEU A 173 4.34 3.63 24.46
C LEU A 173 3.04 3.36 25.23
N ALA A 174 3.16 3.02 26.54
CA ALA A 174 2.00 2.74 27.38
C ALA A 174 1.10 3.98 27.52
N ALA A 175 -0.21 3.75 27.42
CA ALA A 175 -1.22 4.81 27.51
C ALA A 175 -1.28 5.40 28.93
N PRO A 176 -1.35 6.73 29.07
CA PRO A 176 -1.95 7.33 30.24
C PRO A 176 -3.45 7.10 30.27
N ASP A 177 -4.09 7.36 31.42
CA ASP A 177 -5.54 7.26 31.57
C ASP A 177 -6.30 8.09 30.52
N SER A 178 -7.45 7.62 30.08
CA SER A 178 -8.19 8.04 28.89
C SER A 178 -8.98 9.35 28.99
N ASP A 179 -8.65 10.26 29.91
CA ASP A 179 -9.33 11.57 30.09
C ASP A 179 -8.56 12.74 29.46
N GLY A 180 -7.78 12.43 28.42
CA GLY A 180 -6.96 13.41 27.71
C GLY A 180 -7.72 14.26 26.68
N PRO A 181 -6.96 15.04 25.88
CA PRO A 181 -7.51 15.94 24.88
C PRO A 181 -8.43 15.22 23.88
N ARG A 182 -9.41 15.97 23.35
CA ARG A 182 -10.42 15.46 22.41
C ARG A 182 -9.85 15.47 20.99
N ALA A 183 -9.74 14.32 20.36
CA ALA A 183 -9.20 14.20 19.01
C ALA A 183 -10.17 13.52 18.05
N ILE A 184 -10.02 13.81 16.77
CA ILE A 184 -10.75 13.15 15.69
C ILE A 184 -9.83 12.98 14.49
N ILE A 185 -10.00 11.85 13.77
CA ILE A 185 -9.45 11.67 12.44
C ILE A 185 -10.56 12.02 11.45
N TYR A 186 -10.28 12.97 10.56
CA TYR A 186 -11.26 13.48 9.61
C TYR A 186 -10.74 13.37 8.19
N PHE A 187 -11.30 12.41 7.46
CA PHE A 187 -10.94 12.06 6.08
C PHE A 187 -11.78 12.82 5.04
N PRO A 188 -11.39 12.77 3.75
CA PRO A 188 -12.21 13.26 2.65
C PRO A 188 -13.66 12.74 2.73
N ASN A 189 -14.61 13.51 2.24
CA ASN A 189 -16.07 13.29 2.39
C ASN A 189 -16.58 13.25 3.84
N GLY A 190 -15.80 13.74 4.81
CA GLY A 190 -16.21 13.76 6.21
C GLY A 190 -16.17 12.41 6.91
N TYR A 191 -15.53 11.41 6.33
CA TYR A 191 -15.38 10.11 6.99
C TYR A 191 -14.51 10.21 8.23
N SER A 192 -14.92 9.46 9.25
CA SER A 192 -14.16 9.30 10.49
C SER A 192 -14.23 7.86 10.98
N LEU A 193 -13.31 7.48 11.84
CA LEU A 193 -13.14 6.14 12.37
C LEU A 193 -13.34 6.15 13.89
N GLY A 194 -14.37 5.43 14.32
CA GLY A 194 -14.73 5.26 15.73
C GLY A 194 -14.33 3.89 16.27
N GLU A 195 -15.09 3.41 17.23
CA GLU A 195 -14.86 2.16 17.96
C GLU A 195 -14.66 0.96 17.01
N GLY A 196 -13.76 0.05 17.37
CA GLY A 196 -13.43 -1.14 16.56
C GLY A 196 -12.51 -0.86 15.38
N SER A 197 -11.97 0.36 15.23
CA SER A 197 -10.95 0.70 14.25
C SER A 197 -9.56 0.85 14.89
N MET A 198 -8.52 0.59 14.12
CA MET A 198 -7.14 0.84 14.54
C MET A 198 -6.90 2.31 14.89
N ALA A 199 -7.52 3.22 14.16
CA ALA A 199 -7.41 4.65 14.41
C ALA A 199 -7.94 5.02 15.81
N HIS A 200 -9.07 4.46 16.22
CA HIS A 200 -9.62 4.64 17.57
C HIS A 200 -8.65 4.08 18.63
N GLU A 201 -8.11 2.88 18.38
CA GLU A 201 -7.17 2.25 19.31
C GLU A 201 -5.88 3.07 19.46
N LEU A 202 -5.33 3.61 18.35
CA LEU A 202 -4.14 4.48 18.37
C LEU A 202 -4.39 5.77 19.13
N LEU A 203 -5.53 6.44 18.92
CA LEU A 203 -5.89 7.65 19.64
C LEU A 203 -5.99 7.38 21.14
N ASN A 204 -6.74 6.38 21.55
CA ASN A 204 -6.90 6.04 22.96
C ASN A 204 -5.56 5.65 23.59
N ARG A 205 -4.74 4.89 22.88
CA ARG A 205 -3.43 4.46 23.36
C ARG A 205 -2.43 5.62 23.48
N ALA A 206 -2.60 6.66 22.67
CA ALA A 206 -1.85 7.91 22.80
C ALA A 206 -2.39 8.83 23.91
N GLY A 207 -3.49 8.46 24.56
CA GLY A 207 -4.12 9.24 25.64
C GLY A 207 -5.12 10.30 25.13
N PHE A 208 -5.57 10.22 23.88
CA PHE A 208 -6.64 11.06 23.36
C PHE A 208 -8.01 10.41 23.54
N ARG A 209 -9.03 11.22 23.69
CA ARG A 209 -10.42 10.80 23.59
C ARG A 209 -10.92 10.98 22.15
N ASN A 210 -11.22 9.86 21.49
CA ASN A 210 -11.74 9.90 20.11
C ASN A 210 -13.19 10.34 20.09
N ILE A 211 -13.45 11.58 19.69
CA ILE A 211 -14.82 12.15 19.68
C ILE A 211 -15.68 11.61 18.52
N ALA A 212 -15.13 10.90 17.56
CA ALA A 212 -15.94 10.22 16.55
C ALA A 212 -16.96 9.26 17.18
N THR A 213 -16.64 8.67 18.33
CA THR A 213 -17.55 7.80 19.07
C THR A 213 -18.70 8.55 19.75
N GLU A 214 -18.52 9.86 19.99
CA GLU A 214 -19.52 10.72 20.64
C GLU A 214 -20.50 11.31 19.61
N ILE A 215 -20.03 11.65 18.42
CA ILE A 215 -20.79 12.41 17.43
C ILE A 215 -21.20 11.61 16.19
N ALA A 216 -20.67 10.39 16.00
CA ALA A 216 -21.07 9.49 14.93
C ALA A 216 -21.97 8.37 15.47
N PRO A 217 -23.08 8.03 14.77
CA PRO A 217 -23.98 6.97 15.21
C PRO A 217 -23.43 5.54 14.98
N SER A 218 -22.27 5.41 14.35
CA SER A 218 -21.64 4.13 14.03
C SER A 218 -20.11 4.22 14.15
N ALA A 219 -19.45 3.07 14.28
CA ALA A 219 -18.00 2.94 14.44
C ALA A 219 -17.20 3.55 13.26
N THR A 220 -17.79 3.61 12.09
CA THR A 220 -17.29 4.27 10.88
C THR A 220 -18.43 5.01 10.21
N GLY A 221 -18.22 6.25 9.85
CA GLY A 221 -19.29 7.00 9.18
C GLY A 221 -18.88 8.41 8.78
N GLN A 222 -19.78 9.03 8.03
CA GLN A 222 -19.65 10.44 7.68
C GLN A 222 -20.12 11.30 8.85
N ILE A 223 -19.30 12.26 9.22
CA ILE A 223 -19.59 13.28 10.22
C ILE A 223 -19.80 14.59 9.47
N ALA A 224 -20.95 15.20 9.65
CA ALA A 224 -21.23 16.51 9.08
C ALA A 224 -20.26 17.55 9.65
N MET A 225 -19.81 18.47 8.79
CA MET A 225 -18.87 19.54 9.18
C MET A 225 -19.38 20.37 10.35
N GLU A 226 -20.68 20.61 10.39
CA GLU A 226 -21.34 21.36 11.47
C GLU A 226 -21.18 20.67 12.83
N LEU A 227 -21.30 19.33 12.85
CA LEU A 227 -21.11 18.55 14.08
C LEU A 227 -19.66 18.58 14.53
N LEU A 228 -18.72 18.52 13.60
CA LEU A 228 -17.29 18.64 13.88
C LEU A 228 -16.97 20.01 14.50
N VAL A 229 -17.47 21.09 13.89
CA VAL A 229 -17.26 22.47 14.37
C VAL A 229 -17.89 22.67 15.74
N MET A 230 -19.11 22.17 15.97
CA MET A 230 -19.79 22.25 17.28
C MET A 230 -19.07 21.43 18.35
N ALA A 231 -18.48 20.31 17.98
CA ALA A 231 -17.73 19.47 18.89
C ALA A 231 -16.43 20.12 19.36
N ALA A 232 -15.89 21.08 18.60
CA ALA A 232 -14.67 21.82 18.91
C ALA A 232 -13.54 20.92 19.48
N PRO A 233 -13.00 19.98 18.69
CA PRO A 233 -11.93 19.10 19.15
C PRO A 233 -10.63 19.87 19.40
N ASP A 234 -9.81 19.36 20.31
CA ASP A 234 -8.46 19.88 20.57
C ASP A 234 -7.48 19.49 19.47
N LEU A 235 -7.77 18.37 18.75
CA LEU A 235 -6.95 17.86 17.65
C LEU A 235 -7.80 17.31 16.51
N ILE A 236 -7.54 17.77 15.30
CA ILE A 236 -8.09 17.23 14.05
C ILE A 236 -6.93 16.64 13.24
N ILE A 237 -6.95 15.34 13.06
CA ILE A 237 -5.97 14.63 12.24
C ILE A 237 -6.58 14.41 10.86
N ARG A 238 -5.90 14.86 9.82
CA ARG A 238 -6.32 14.69 8.42
C ARG A 238 -5.21 14.04 7.61
N ASP A 239 -5.58 13.38 6.54
CA ASP A 239 -4.59 12.86 5.60
C ASP A 239 -3.86 14.00 4.90
N ARG A 240 -2.62 13.70 4.50
CA ARG A 240 -1.88 14.57 3.59
C ARG A 240 -2.58 14.56 2.23
N PRO A 241 -2.89 15.73 1.65
CA PRO A 241 -3.59 15.78 0.37
C PRO A 241 -2.74 15.14 -0.74
N TYR A 242 -3.41 14.40 -1.62
CA TYR A 242 -2.79 13.91 -2.85
C TYR A 242 -2.58 15.04 -3.85
N PRO A 243 -1.53 14.97 -4.69
CA PRO A 243 -1.37 15.90 -5.80
C PRO A 243 -2.56 15.80 -6.75
N GLY A 244 -3.32 16.86 -6.88
CA GLY A 244 -4.53 16.92 -7.70
C GLY A 244 -5.77 17.22 -6.87
N ALA A 245 -6.70 17.96 -7.43
CA ALA A 245 -7.93 18.33 -6.74
C ALA A 245 -8.99 17.24 -6.92
N SER A 246 -9.54 16.73 -5.81
CA SER A 246 -10.76 15.93 -5.81
C SER A 246 -11.88 16.68 -5.07
N GLN A 247 -13.14 16.44 -5.48
CA GLN A 247 -14.29 17.02 -4.75
C GLN A 247 -14.37 16.51 -3.31
N ALA A 248 -13.91 15.30 -3.07
CA ALA A 248 -13.87 14.71 -1.74
C ALA A 248 -12.89 15.44 -0.81
N GLU A 249 -11.74 15.85 -1.34
CA GLU A 249 -10.71 16.60 -0.62
C GLU A 249 -11.06 18.08 -0.47
N ALA A 250 -11.82 18.67 -1.42
CA ALA A 250 -12.26 20.07 -1.32
C ALA A 250 -13.03 20.38 -0.03
N MET A 251 -13.64 19.39 0.59
CA MET A 251 -14.30 19.53 1.89
C MET A 251 -13.30 19.80 3.02
N LEU A 252 -12.07 19.34 2.89
CA LEU A 252 -11.00 19.61 3.85
C LEU A 252 -10.50 21.05 3.78
N ASP A 253 -10.77 21.76 2.67
CA ASP A 253 -10.45 23.17 2.49
C ASP A 253 -11.60 24.11 2.96
N HIS A 254 -12.66 23.58 3.55
CA HIS A 254 -13.79 24.36 4.01
C HIS A 254 -13.35 25.39 5.05
N PRO A 255 -13.77 26.67 4.93
CA PRO A 255 -13.33 27.77 5.82
C PRO A 255 -13.52 27.49 7.31
N ALA A 256 -14.59 26.80 7.70
CA ALA A 256 -14.84 26.46 9.09
C ALA A 256 -13.81 25.45 9.63
N LEU A 257 -13.42 24.46 8.83
CA LEU A 257 -12.37 23.49 9.20
C LEU A 257 -11.01 24.20 9.26
N GLN A 258 -10.72 25.04 8.27
CA GLN A 258 -9.48 25.81 8.24
C GLN A 258 -9.36 26.78 9.44
N ALA A 259 -10.46 27.32 9.92
CA ALA A 259 -10.47 28.13 11.15
C ALA A 259 -10.09 27.32 12.39
N LEU A 260 -10.59 26.10 12.55
CA LEU A 260 -10.20 25.20 13.64
C LEU A 260 -8.72 24.82 13.55
N ILE A 261 -8.24 24.49 12.35
CA ILE A 261 -6.83 24.16 12.10
C ILE A 261 -5.91 25.34 12.42
N ALA A 262 -6.29 26.55 12.00
CA ALA A 262 -5.53 27.77 12.28
C ALA A 262 -5.51 28.14 13.78
N ALA A 263 -6.51 27.70 14.54
CA ALA A 263 -6.53 27.85 16.00
C ALA A 263 -5.62 26.83 16.73
N GLY A 264 -4.88 26.01 16.01
CA GLY A 264 -3.92 25.06 16.57
C GLY A 264 -4.38 23.60 16.61
N ALA A 265 -5.64 23.31 16.22
CA ALA A 265 -6.20 21.96 16.28
C ALA A 265 -5.77 21.03 15.14
N GLY A 266 -4.95 21.49 14.16
CA GLY A 266 -4.66 20.74 12.93
C GLY A 266 -3.40 19.89 12.97
N HIS A 267 -3.49 18.64 12.48
CA HIS A 267 -2.35 17.78 12.20
C HIS A 267 -2.53 16.99 10.90
N GLU A 268 -1.45 16.83 10.14
CA GLU A 268 -1.42 15.94 8.97
C GLU A 268 -0.82 14.60 9.36
N SER A 269 -1.56 13.51 9.14
CA SER A 269 -1.07 12.16 9.35
C SER A 269 -0.05 11.77 8.26
N GLY A 270 0.91 10.94 8.64
CA GLY A 270 1.77 10.25 7.68
C GLY A 270 1.14 8.94 7.19
N PRO A 271 1.80 8.23 6.26
CA PRO A 271 1.29 6.96 5.73
C PRO A 271 1.45 5.76 6.69
N ASP A 272 2.02 5.96 7.89
CA ASP A 272 2.33 4.87 8.83
C ASP A 272 1.09 4.14 9.38
N TRP A 273 -0.09 4.74 9.28
CA TRP A 273 -1.36 4.11 9.72
C TRP A 273 -2.02 3.25 8.65
N ALA A 274 -1.62 3.42 7.37
CA ALA A 274 -2.44 2.98 6.25
C ALA A 274 -2.73 1.47 6.24
N CYS A 275 -1.81 0.64 6.73
CA CYS A 275 -1.87 -0.81 6.53
C CYS A 275 -1.82 -1.66 7.80
N GLY A 276 -1.77 -1.05 8.98
CA GLY A 276 -1.66 -1.83 10.22
C GLY A 276 -0.44 -2.76 10.23
N THR A 277 0.70 -2.26 9.82
CA THR A 277 1.99 -2.93 9.94
C THR A 277 2.70 -2.47 11.23
N PRO A 278 3.82 -3.07 11.64
CA PRO A 278 4.62 -2.55 12.76
C PRO A 278 4.99 -1.07 12.67
N ARG A 279 4.87 -0.45 11.50
CA ARG A 279 5.06 0.99 11.29
C ARG A 279 4.08 1.87 12.07
N VAL A 280 2.91 1.34 12.46
CA VAL A 280 1.93 2.08 13.29
C VAL A 280 2.51 2.57 14.61
N VAL A 281 3.61 1.97 15.09
CA VAL A 281 4.32 2.45 16.28
C VAL A 281 4.89 3.86 16.06
N ALA A 282 5.32 4.19 14.85
CA ALA A 282 5.78 5.54 14.52
C ALA A 282 4.62 6.54 14.57
N ALA A 283 3.46 6.17 14.03
CA ALA A 283 2.24 6.98 14.13
C ALA A 283 1.80 7.17 15.59
N LEU A 284 1.82 6.11 16.40
CA LEU A 284 1.50 6.19 17.82
C LEU A 284 2.46 7.14 18.58
N ARG A 285 3.76 7.05 18.30
CA ARG A 285 4.76 7.94 18.91
C ARG A 285 4.48 9.41 18.55
N ALA A 286 4.19 9.70 17.29
CA ALA A 286 3.84 11.04 16.86
C ALA A 286 2.59 11.58 17.57
N LEU A 287 1.60 10.72 17.82
CA LEU A 287 0.40 11.09 18.60
C LEU A 287 0.74 11.38 20.08
N VAL A 288 1.56 10.55 20.70
CA VAL A 288 2.00 10.78 22.11
C VAL A 288 2.72 12.12 22.23
N GLU A 289 3.68 12.39 21.34
CA GLU A 289 4.40 13.67 21.32
C GLU A 289 3.47 14.86 21.08
N MET A 290 2.40 14.67 20.32
CA MET A 290 1.43 15.73 20.07
C MET A 290 0.56 15.99 21.28
N ARG A 291 0.09 14.96 21.97
CA ARG A 291 -0.63 15.09 23.23
C ARG A 291 0.20 15.87 24.26
N GLU A 292 1.48 15.48 24.42
CA GLU A 292 2.39 16.17 25.35
C GLU A 292 2.55 17.68 25.02
N ARG A 293 2.58 18.01 23.73
CA ARG A 293 2.64 19.41 23.29
C ARG A 293 1.34 20.18 23.60
N LEU A 294 0.18 19.56 23.45
CA LEU A 294 -1.10 20.18 23.78
C LEU A 294 -1.21 20.44 25.28
N GLU A 295 -0.87 19.46 26.12
CA GLU A 295 -0.89 19.58 27.57
C GLU A 295 0.12 20.62 28.10
N ALA A 296 1.24 20.82 27.44
CA ALA A 296 2.23 21.84 27.82
C ALA A 296 1.84 23.25 27.40
N ALA A 297 0.83 23.42 26.55
CA ALA A 297 0.34 24.73 26.06
C ALA A 297 -0.86 25.24 26.86
N GLU A 298 -1.48 24.42 27.71
CA GLU A 298 -2.54 24.80 28.69
C GLU A 298 -1.94 25.37 29.96
#